data_c43b554bcb02b503e022e7be5972e2ca
#
_entry.id   c43b554bcb02b503e022e7be5972e2ca
#
_cell.length_a   1.000
_cell.length_b   1.000
_cell.length_c   1.000
_cell.angle_alpha   90.00
_cell.angle_beta   90.00
_cell.angle_gamma   90.00
#
_symmetry.space_group_name_H-M   'P 1'
#
loop_
_entity.id
_entity.type
_entity.pdbx_description
1 polymer ?
#
loop_
_entity_poly.entity_id
_entity_poly.type
_entity_poly.pdbx_seq_one_letter_code
_entity_poly.pdbx_strand_id
1 'polypeptide(L)'
;MATRRDELNAYSFARRRTVAAFLQPSPHGSEEAAPRPFKTVLPSLGLATLVVIGFGAWGMLSPTAPKGWDEEGKNILVGSESTTRYVLVRTKGEEKPSLHPVLNLASAKLLLKGESPKVIKIKESVLDESEYPMGATVGIPFAPDRLPSSKDAETVKIWALCEAPGKGRDNQPVRATYVLDQSDYGTLLHKGGKELNQHEALYIEGPAAPGGTGPRYMVTADGRAYLMGGKDWKLRSESALKTLERAVFGDGVTPQKVSAEFVRTLNVVGAVDFPSLGDGVGAPARVVGLDPSLSRVGLILEAPSGLGKQKYIVLKDRVQPVSDFTAQLWLRSTWVDGVYGAKNPEPVEVTFNDIQPADGEWLSEMNWPKEPVAQANTHWEADGNKVSCSIWHGKKDQYTGLPQMTVWSGREYPKDVSQSGSSTYVSPGSGLLFKRLTGTSAGGGNVYLVTDTGLRYSVPARNDSQVTGGEKADGQQQTNTAQVRLGYDKIRPVSVPAAWADLLAAGPELSSGNAQQAQGS
;
A
#
# COMPACT_ATOMS: atom_id res chain seq x y z
N MET A 1 82.16 -59.77 -12.78
CA MET A 1 82.17 -58.39 -13.28
C MET A 1 80.76 -57.94 -13.58
N ALA A 2 80.29 -56.92 -12.90
CA ALA A 2 78.94 -56.35 -13.16
C ALA A 2 78.88 -55.76 -14.59
N THR A 3 77.88 -56.12 -15.33
CA THR A 3 77.74 -55.61 -16.70
C THR A 3 77.06 -54.22 -16.68
N ARG A 4 77.36 -53.44 -17.72
CA ARG A 4 76.74 -52.07 -17.89
C ARG A 4 75.18 -52.08 -17.80
N ARG A 5 74.63 -53.25 -18.01
CA ARG A 5 73.17 -53.48 -17.91
C ARG A 5 72.70 -53.62 -16.45
N ASP A 6 73.59 -54.16 -15.60
CA ASP A 6 73.31 -54.30 -14.18
C ASP A 6 73.42 -52.96 -13.45
N GLU A 7 74.34 -52.11 -13.84
CA GLU A 7 74.46 -50.74 -13.35
C GLU A 7 73.25 -49.89 -13.72
N LEU A 8 72.71 -50.05 -14.94
CA LEU A 8 71.57 -49.32 -15.42
C LEU A 8 70.27 -49.77 -14.71
N ASN A 9 70.21 -51.06 -14.45
CA ASN A 9 69.10 -51.64 -13.67
C ASN A 9 69.15 -51.19 -12.20
N ALA A 10 70.33 -51.17 -11.58
CA ALA A 10 70.51 -50.71 -10.22
C ALA A 10 70.14 -49.22 -10.08
N TYR A 11 70.64 -48.41 -11.04
CA TYR A 11 70.26 -46.99 -11.07
C TYR A 11 68.78 -46.74 -11.26
N SER A 12 68.14 -47.48 -12.16
CA SER A 12 66.71 -47.37 -12.39
C SER A 12 65.91 -47.85 -11.20
N PHE A 13 66.35 -48.86 -10.47
CA PHE A 13 65.80 -49.35 -9.23
C PHE A 13 65.88 -48.31 -8.11
N ALA A 14 67.09 -47.77 -7.89
CA ALA A 14 67.31 -46.72 -6.89
C ALA A 14 66.44 -45.48 -7.15
N ARG A 15 66.42 -45.03 -8.39
CA ARG A 15 65.54 -43.89 -8.79
C ARG A 15 64.09 -44.15 -8.55
N ARG A 16 63.60 -45.39 -8.86
CA ARG A 16 62.17 -45.76 -8.60
C ARG A 16 61.88 -45.79 -7.11
N ARG A 17 62.78 -46.28 -6.30
CA ARG A 17 62.65 -46.35 -4.85
C ARG A 17 62.61 -44.95 -4.22
N THR A 18 63.45 -44.03 -4.68
CA THR A 18 63.44 -42.63 -4.23
C THR A 18 62.13 -41.91 -4.58
N VAL A 19 61.62 -42.13 -5.79
CA VAL A 19 60.34 -41.54 -6.22
C VAL A 19 59.17 -42.18 -5.46
N ALA A 20 59.23 -43.48 -5.19
CA ALA A 20 58.18 -44.15 -4.42
C ALA A 20 58.11 -43.67 -2.97
N ALA A 21 59.25 -43.52 -2.31
CA ALA A 21 59.38 -42.99 -0.94
C ALA A 21 58.84 -41.56 -0.82
N PHE A 22 59.00 -40.74 -1.88
CA PHE A 22 58.51 -39.37 -1.91
C PHE A 22 56.98 -39.27 -2.19
N LEU A 23 56.45 -40.15 -3.03
CA LEU A 23 55.03 -40.10 -3.44
C LEU A 23 54.10 -40.86 -2.52
N GLN A 24 54.56 -41.91 -1.84
CA GLN A 24 53.78 -42.73 -0.89
C GLN A 24 54.71 -43.21 0.25
N PRO A 25 54.94 -42.41 1.27
CA PRO A 25 55.65 -42.88 2.46
C PRO A 25 54.80 -43.94 3.17
N SER A 26 55.18 -45.21 2.99
CA SER A 26 54.52 -46.33 3.64
C SER A 26 55.29 -46.73 4.91
N PRO A 27 54.66 -46.87 6.08
CA PRO A 27 55.30 -47.30 7.31
C PRO A 27 55.70 -48.80 7.30
N HIS A 28 55.41 -49.57 6.26
CA HIS A 28 55.56 -51.03 6.22
C HIS A 28 56.46 -51.55 5.07
N GLY A 29 57.26 -50.72 4.47
CA GLY A 29 58.45 -51.15 3.71
C GLY A 29 58.26 -51.87 2.37
N SER A 30 57.09 -51.82 1.72
CA SER A 30 56.91 -52.35 0.36
C SER A 30 57.14 -51.29 -0.71
N GLU A 31 58.35 -50.76 -0.76
CA GLU A 31 58.77 -49.69 -1.68
C GLU A 31 58.96 -50.15 -3.13
N GLU A 32 58.75 -51.43 -3.42
CA GLU A 32 58.94 -52.01 -4.76
C GLU A 32 57.79 -51.79 -5.73
N ALA A 33 56.63 -51.36 -5.23
CA ALA A 33 55.41 -51.17 -6.02
C ALA A 33 55.07 -49.70 -6.30
N ALA A 34 56.03 -48.84 -6.65
CA ALA A 34 55.73 -47.50 -7.06
C ALA A 34 54.76 -47.46 -8.25
N PRO A 35 53.59 -46.88 -8.11
CA PRO A 35 52.68 -46.74 -9.25
C PRO A 35 53.37 -45.96 -10.35
N ARG A 36 53.38 -46.48 -11.54
CA ARG A 36 53.96 -45.79 -12.70
C ARG A 36 53.06 -44.63 -13.06
N PRO A 37 53.42 -43.35 -12.77
CA PRO A 37 52.54 -42.19 -12.98
C PRO A 37 52.08 -42.06 -14.43
N PHE A 38 52.90 -42.49 -15.38
CA PHE A 38 52.52 -42.52 -16.80
C PHE A 38 51.42 -43.51 -17.15
N LYS A 39 51.13 -44.53 -16.34
CA LYS A 39 50.06 -45.49 -16.63
C LYS A 39 48.67 -44.88 -16.31
N THR A 40 48.61 -43.90 -15.47
CA THR A 40 47.35 -43.19 -15.11
C THR A 40 47.18 -41.89 -15.88
N VAL A 41 48.25 -41.21 -16.31
CA VAL A 41 48.20 -39.97 -17.10
C VAL A 41 47.59 -40.20 -18.48
N LEU A 42 48.00 -41.25 -19.19
CA LEU A 42 47.44 -41.56 -20.52
C LEU A 42 45.93 -41.84 -20.51
N PRO A 43 45.40 -42.68 -19.59
CA PRO A 43 43.96 -42.88 -19.50
C PRO A 43 43.18 -41.63 -19.07
N SER A 44 43.77 -40.79 -18.16
CA SER A 44 43.13 -39.55 -17.72
C SER A 44 43.08 -38.51 -18.82
N LEU A 45 44.14 -38.41 -19.65
CA LEU A 45 44.17 -37.54 -20.82
C LEU A 45 43.14 -37.98 -21.88
N GLY A 46 43.02 -39.33 -22.09
CA GLY A 46 42.01 -39.89 -22.97
C GLY A 46 40.60 -39.60 -22.49
N LEU A 47 40.34 -39.75 -21.17
CA LEU A 47 39.04 -39.42 -20.57
C LEU A 47 38.74 -37.91 -20.70
N ALA A 48 39.71 -37.07 -20.40
CA ALA A 48 39.56 -35.62 -20.54
C ALA A 48 39.20 -35.22 -21.99
N THR A 49 39.92 -35.82 -22.97
CA THR A 49 39.65 -35.58 -24.40
C THR A 49 38.22 -36.06 -24.79
N LEU A 50 37.79 -37.24 -24.30
CA LEU A 50 36.42 -37.74 -24.53
C LEU A 50 35.36 -36.81 -23.91
N VAL A 51 35.60 -36.29 -22.71
CA VAL A 51 34.73 -35.32 -22.07
C VAL A 51 34.61 -34.03 -22.90
N VAL A 52 35.78 -33.49 -23.34
CA VAL A 52 35.80 -32.27 -24.19
C VAL A 52 35.09 -32.52 -25.53
N ILE A 53 35.33 -33.66 -26.18
CA ILE A 53 34.62 -34.02 -27.42
C ILE A 53 33.14 -34.21 -27.17
N GLY A 54 32.77 -34.89 -26.07
CA GLY A 54 31.36 -35.12 -25.69
C GLY A 54 30.61 -33.82 -25.46
N PHE A 55 31.17 -32.90 -24.68
CA PHE A 55 30.58 -31.58 -24.44
C PHE A 55 30.63 -30.68 -25.67
N GLY A 56 31.70 -30.75 -26.47
CA GLY A 56 31.79 -30.03 -27.74
C GLY A 56 30.75 -30.49 -28.76
N ALA A 57 30.59 -31.82 -28.92
CA ALA A 57 29.55 -32.40 -29.78
C ALA A 57 28.14 -32.07 -29.28
N TRP A 58 27.91 -32.14 -27.94
CA TRP A 58 26.64 -31.74 -27.33
C TRP A 58 26.34 -30.26 -27.59
N GLY A 59 27.35 -29.36 -27.46
CA GLY A 59 27.21 -27.94 -27.75
C GLY A 59 26.87 -27.66 -29.24
N MET A 60 27.41 -28.45 -30.16
CA MET A 60 27.13 -28.35 -31.59
C MET A 60 25.75 -28.91 -31.96
N LEU A 61 25.27 -29.94 -31.24
CA LEU A 61 23.97 -30.59 -31.51
C LEU A 61 22.82 -29.95 -30.75
N SER A 62 23.11 -29.11 -29.74
CA SER A 62 22.08 -28.38 -29.01
C SER A 62 21.39 -27.37 -29.95
N PRO A 63 20.06 -27.43 -30.08
CA PRO A 63 19.36 -26.49 -30.96
C PRO A 63 19.59 -25.07 -30.47
N THR A 64 20.01 -24.19 -31.35
CA THR A 64 20.30 -22.78 -31.10
C THR A 64 19.05 -21.99 -30.68
N ALA A 65 17.86 -22.50 -31.02
CA ALA A 65 16.59 -21.97 -30.60
C ALA A 65 15.58 -23.09 -30.29
N PRO A 66 14.69 -22.92 -29.29
CA PRO A 66 13.60 -23.84 -29.01
C PRO A 66 12.65 -23.94 -30.17
N LYS A 67 12.10 -25.12 -30.45
CA LYS A 67 11.10 -25.31 -31.51
C LYS A 67 9.87 -24.42 -31.26
N GLY A 68 9.40 -23.75 -32.33
CA GLY A 68 8.23 -22.89 -32.29
C GLY A 68 8.48 -21.52 -31.66
N TRP A 69 9.74 -21.09 -31.53
CA TRP A 69 10.08 -19.75 -31.09
C TRP A 69 9.48 -18.66 -31.98
N ASP A 70 9.34 -18.95 -33.27
CA ASP A 70 8.88 -18.10 -34.35
C ASP A 70 7.37 -18.19 -34.62
N GLU A 71 6.57 -18.71 -33.69
CA GLU A 71 5.12 -18.70 -33.84
C GLU A 71 4.55 -17.29 -33.70
N GLU A 72 3.94 -16.76 -34.78
CA GLU A 72 3.38 -15.39 -34.82
C GLU A 72 2.39 -15.12 -33.71
N GLY A 73 2.64 -14.09 -32.91
CA GLY A 73 1.74 -13.59 -31.89
C GLY A 73 1.66 -14.44 -30.61
N LYS A 74 2.59 -15.39 -30.40
CA LYS A 74 2.53 -16.30 -29.24
C LYS A 74 3.63 -16.09 -28.21
N ASN A 75 4.83 -15.73 -28.63
CA ASN A 75 6.01 -15.73 -27.77
C ASN A 75 6.60 -14.33 -27.56
N ILE A 76 7.15 -14.11 -26.37
CA ILE A 76 8.02 -12.97 -26.08
C ILE A 76 9.45 -13.50 -26.14
N LEU A 77 10.21 -13.00 -27.08
CA LEU A 77 11.61 -13.38 -27.28
C LEU A 77 12.49 -12.41 -26.52
N VAL A 78 13.46 -12.93 -25.78
CA VAL A 78 14.42 -12.11 -25.01
C VAL A 78 15.81 -12.47 -25.47
N GLY A 79 16.51 -11.50 -26.03
CA GLY A 79 17.88 -11.65 -26.44
C GLY A 79 18.78 -12.06 -25.26
N SER A 80 19.66 -13.05 -25.51
CA SER A 80 20.47 -13.64 -24.45
C SER A 80 21.59 -12.71 -23.98
N GLU A 81 22.04 -11.78 -24.82
CA GLU A 81 23.14 -10.84 -24.58
C GLU A 81 22.61 -9.45 -24.27
N SER A 82 21.76 -8.90 -25.13
CA SER A 82 21.21 -7.55 -25.00
C SER A 82 20.06 -7.43 -23.99
N THR A 83 19.41 -8.55 -23.64
CA THR A 83 18.15 -8.58 -22.88
C THR A 83 16.99 -7.82 -23.54
N THR A 84 17.17 -7.39 -24.79
CA THR A 84 16.11 -6.75 -25.59
C THR A 84 14.97 -7.73 -25.82
N ARG A 85 13.76 -7.24 -25.69
CA ARG A 85 12.55 -8.03 -25.93
C ARG A 85 12.07 -7.83 -27.35
N TYR A 86 11.70 -8.93 -27.98
CA TYR A 86 11.12 -8.92 -29.33
C TYR A 86 9.80 -9.68 -29.34
N VAL A 87 8.92 -9.29 -30.22
CA VAL A 87 7.71 -10.05 -30.56
C VAL A 87 7.65 -10.22 -32.06
N LEU A 88 7.22 -11.40 -32.50
CA LEU A 88 6.96 -11.67 -33.91
C LEU A 88 5.47 -11.43 -34.16
N VAL A 89 5.14 -10.30 -34.74
CA VAL A 89 3.75 -9.89 -34.99
C VAL A 89 3.67 -9.17 -36.35
N ARG A 90 2.45 -9.10 -36.88
CA ARG A 90 2.13 -8.28 -38.05
C ARG A 90 1.52 -6.97 -37.58
N THR A 91 2.19 -5.86 -37.83
CA THR A 91 1.67 -4.54 -37.52
C THR A 91 0.81 -4.00 -38.66
N LYS A 92 0.04 -2.94 -38.39
CA LYS A 92 -0.87 -2.36 -39.39
C LYS A 92 -0.09 -1.84 -40.61
N GLY A 93 -0.36 -2.40 -41.80
CA GLY A 93 0.31 -2.03 -43.02
C GLY A 93 1.40 -3.02 -43.49
N GLU A 94 1.72 -4.04 -42.70
CA GLU A 94 2.68 -5.09 -43.07
C GLU A 94 1.97 -6.32 -43.66
N GLU A 95 2.48 -6.85 -44.76
CA GLU A 95 1.94 -8.08 -45.41
C GLU A 95 2.45 -9.34 -44.72
N LYS A 96 3.66 -9.30 -44.17
CA LYS A 96 4.33 -10.42 -43.48
C LYS A 96 4.62 -10.06 -42.01
N PRO A 97 4.69 -11.05 -41.10
CA PRO A 97 5.12 -10.81 -39.75
C PRO A 97 6.57 -10.33 -39.72
N SER A 98 6.87 -9.41 -38.81
CA SER A 98 8.19 -8.86 -38.54
C SER A 98 8.57 -8.94 -37.08
N LEU A 99 9.86 -8.96 -36.81
CA LEU A 99 10.43 -8.95 -35.44
C LEU A 99 10.49 -7.52 -34.95
N HIS A 100 9.63 -7.17 -34.00
CA HIS A 100 9.60 -5.85 -33.40
C HIS A 100 10.29 -5.84 -32.03
N PRO A 101 11.31 -5.00 -31.83
CA PRO A 101 11.78 -4.69 -30.49
C PRO A 101 10.65 -4.03 -29.68
N VAL A 102 10.50 -4.39 -28.39
CA VAL A 102 9.41 -3.90 -27.54
C VAL A 102 9.96 -3.22 -26.30
N LEU A 103 9.40 -2.05 -25.97
CA LEU A 103 9.89 -1.21 -24.88
C LEU A 103 9.80 -1.87 -23.49
N ASN A 104 8.74 -2.63 -23.22
CA ASN A 104 8.47 -3.23 -21.91
C ASN A 104 7.58 -4.46 -22.00
N LEU A 105 7.53 -5.22 -20.90
CA LEU A 105 6.79 -6.47 -20.82
C LEU A 105 5.27 -6.28 -21.00
N ALA A 106 4.71 -5.20 -20.46
CA ALA A 106 3.27 -4.91 -20.61
C ALA A 106 2.90 -4.75 -22.09
N SER A 107 3.70 -3.98 -22.84
CA SER A 107 3.50 -3.80 -24.28
C SER A 107 3.65 -5.11 -25.05
N ALA A 108 4.67 -5.91 -24.72
CA ALA A 108 4.86 -7.21 -25.35
C ALA A 108 3.62 -8.11 -25.17
N LYS A 109 3.09 -8.19 -23.95
CA LYS A 109 1.87 -8.96 -23.68
C LYS A 109 0.64 -8.42 -24.43
N LEU A 110 0.47 -7.11 -24.51
CA LEU A 110 -0.65 -6.46 -25.20
C LEU A 110 -0.64 -6.67 -26.71
N LEU A 111 0.53 -6.86 -27.30
CA LEU A 111 0.69 -7.14 -28.73
C LEU A 111 0.34 -8.58 -29.10
N LEU A 112 0.51 -9.51 -28.17
CA LEU A 112 0.31 -10.94 -28.42
C LEU A 112 -1.18 -11.33 -28.32
N LYS A 113 -1.55 -12.40 -29.03
CA LYS A 113 -2.95 -12.89 -29.11
C LYS A 113 -3.29 -13.95 -28.04
N GLY A 114 -2.30 -14.50 -27.33
CA GLY A 114 -2.46 -15.58 -26.36
C GLY A 114 -2.71 -15.10 -24.93
N GLU A 115 -3.39 -15.91 -24.14
CA GLU A 115 -3.67 -15.63 -22.71
C GLU A 115 -2.44 -15.73 -21.81
N SER A 116 -1.42 -16.47 -22.23
CA SER A 116 -0.19 -16.70 -21.46
C SER A 116 1.01 -16.86 -22.39
N PRO A 117 1.55 -15.76 -22.91
CA PRO A 117 2.71 -15.81 -23.81
C PRO A 117 3.92 -16.40 -23.07
N LYS A 118 4.64 -17.29 -23.75
CA LYS A 118 5.89 -17.85 -23.24
C LYS A 118 7.02 -16.84 -23.44
N VAL A 119 7.84 -16.67 -22.40
CA VAL A 119 9.09 -15.91 -22.52
C VAL A 119 10.19 -16.88 -22.92
N ILE A 120 10.77 -16.68 -24.08
CA ILE A 120 11.82 -17.55 -24.65
C ILE A 120 13.12 -16.74 -24.73
N LYS A 121 14.15 -17.24 -24.05
CA LYS A 121 15.50 -16.67 -24.17
C LYS A 121 16.15 -17.24 -25.44
N ILE A 122 16.63 -16.37 -26.33
CA ILE A 122 17.15 -16.71 -27.65
C ILE A 122 18.46 -15.94 -27.91
N LYS A 123 19.39 -16.54 -28.66
CA LYS A 123 20.61 -15.85 -29.08
C LYS A 123 20.29 -14.82 -30.16
N GLU A 124 20.90 -13.67 -30.10
CA GLU A 124 20.72 -12.60 -31.09
C GLU A 124 21.04 -13.07 -32.51
N SER A 125 22.08 -13.91 -32.68
CA SER A 125 22.42 -14.47 -34.00
C SER A 125 21.27 -15.22 -34.68
N VAL A 126 20.40 -15.88 -33.90
CA VAL A 126 19.20 -16.55 -34.46
C VAL A 126 18.16 -15.55 -34.95
N LEU A 127 18.03 -14.42 -34.23
CA LEU A 127 17.12 -13.35 -34.66
C LEU A 127 17.63 -12.64 -35.89
N ASP A 128 18.95 -12.36 -35.97
CA ASP A 128 19.62 -11.65 -37.05
C ASP A 128 19.66 -12.48 -38.34
N GLU A 129 19.82 -13.82 -38.24
CA GLU A 129 19.85 -14.76 -39.35
C GLU A 129 18.45 -15.27 -39.76
N SER A 130 17.40 -14.84 -39.04
CA SER A 130 16.03 -15.28 -39.32
C SER A 130 15.49 -14.71 -40.66
N GLU A 131 14.50 -15.39 -41.22
CA GLU A 131 13.80 -14.91 -42.45
C GLU A 131 12.87 -13.70 -42.17
N TYR A 132 12.67 -13.34 -40.90
CA TYR A 132 11.76 -12.27 -40.50
C TYR A 132 12.49 -10.92 -40.53
N PRO A 133 11.94 -9.92 -41.22
CA PRO A 133 12.53 -8.58 -41.21
C PRO A 133 12.43 -7.94 -39.80
N MET A 134 13.42 -7.13 -39.48
CA MET A 134 13.37 -6.27 -38.29
C MET A 134 12.43 -5.10 -38.54
N GLY A 135 11.38 -5.01 -37.72
CA GLY A 135 10.43 -3.91 -37.70
C GLY A 135 10.85 -2.78 -36.76
N ALA A 136 10.09 -1.70 -36.77
CA ALA A 136 10.28 -0.58 -35.86
C ALA A 136 10.08 -1.01 -34.40
N THR A 137 10.77 -0.33 -33.46
CA THR A 137 10.50 -0.49 -32.04
C THR A 137 9.08 -0.04 -31.73
N VAL A 138 8.33 -0.89 -31.04
CA VAL A 138 6.93 -0.63 -30.68
C VAL A 138 6.74 -0.67 -29.16
N GLY A 139 5.67 -0.11 -28.67
CA GLY A 139 5.29 -0.21 -27.27
C GLY A 139 4.83 1.10 -26.66
N ILE A 140 4.36 1.03 -25.43
CA ILE A 140 3.85 2.15 -24.66
C ILE A 140 4.99 2.72 -23.80
N PRO A 141 5.46 3.94 -24.03
CA PRO A 141 6.45 4.57 -23.17
C PRO A 141 5.97 4.61 -21.71
N PHE A 142 6.87 4.33 -20.78
CA PHE A 142 6.59 4.34 -19.33
C PHE A 142 5.55 3.30 -18.86
N ALA A 143 5.12 2.35 -19.70
CA ALA A 143 4.34 1.21 -19.22
C ALA A 143 5.21 0.27 -18.37
N PRO A 144 4.60 -0.52 -17.44
CA PRO A 144 5.37 -1.30 -16.49
C PRO A 144 6.12 -2.45 -17.17
N ASP A 145 7.35 -2.63 -16.76
CA ASP A 145 8.19 -3.76 -17.16
C ASP A 145 8.02 -4.97 -16.24
N ARG A 146 7.56 -4.73 -15.03
CA ARG A 146 7.21 -5.76 -14.06
C ARG A 146 5.71 -5.73 -13.79
N LEU A 147 5.05 -6.84 -14.02
CA LEU A 147 3.63 -7.01 -13.76
C LEU A 147 3.43 -7.87 -12.52
N PRO A 148 2.50 -7.53 -11.62
CA PRO A 148 2.17 -8.37 -10.48
C PRO A 148 1.63 -9.72 -10.96
N SER A 149 1.81 -10.75 -10.15
CA SER A 149 1.18 -12.05 -10.41
C SER A 149 -0.34 -11.92 -10.34
N SER A 150 -1.07 -12.83 -11.00
CA SER A 150 -2.54 -12.86 -10.96
C SER A 150 -3.06 -12.90 -9.53
N LYS A 151 -2.49 -13.75 -8.68
CA LYS A 151 -2.86 -13.87 -7.27
C LYS A 151 -2.62 -12.57 -6.50
N ASP A 152 -1.51 -11.89 -6.76
CA ASP A 152 -1.19 -10.64 -6.08
C ASP A 152 -2.09 -9.50 -6.54
N ALA A 153 -2.40 -9.45 -7.85
CA ALA A 153 -3.25 -8.44 -8.45
C ALA A 153 -4.72 -8.47 -7.97
N GLU A 154 -5.21 -9.58 -7.45
CA GLU A 154 -6.55 -9.70 -6.83
C GLU A 154 -6.54 -9.56 -5.31
N THR A 155 -5.35 -9.57 -4.69
CA THR A 155 -5.23 -9.47 -3.24
C THR A 155 -5.44 -8.04 -2.79
N VAL A 156 -6.40 -7.84 -1.89
CA VAL A 156 -6.70 -6.53 -1.31
C VAL A 156 -5.46 -5.93 -0.65
N LYS A 157 -5.17 -4.67 -0.95
CA LYS A 157 -4.04 -3.92 -0.40
C LYS A 157 -4.50 -2.94 0.67
N ILE A 158 -3.56 -2.56 1.53
CA ILE A 158 -3.73 -1.50 2.51
C ILE A 158 -3.21 -0.21 1.90
N TRP A 159 -4.02 0.84 2.01
CA TRP A 159 -3.71 2.14 1.43
C TRP A 159 -3.45 3.14 2.55
N ALA A 160 -2.38 3.90 2.46
CA ALA A 160 -2.15 4.99 3.38
C ALA A 160 -1.81 6.28 2.63
N LEU A 161 -2.39 7.38 3.09
CA LEU A 161 -2.01 8.73 2.72
C LEU A 161 -1.39 9.40 3.94
N CYS A 162 -0.12 9.74 3.84
CA CYS A 162 0.63 10.40 4.89
C CYS A 162 0.99 11.81 4.50
N GLU A 163 0.83 12.75 5.41
CA GLU A 163 1.19 14.15 5.19
C GLU A 163 2.00 14.70 6.37
N ALA A 164 2.99 15.52 6.04
CA ALA A 164 3.78 16.32 6.97
C ALA A 164 3.62 17.80 6.65
N PRO A 165 3.84 18.71 7.63
CA PRO A 165 3.88 20.14 7.36
C PRO A 165 4.89 20.51 6.27
N GLY A 166 4.49 21.34 5.34
CA GLY A 166 5.36 21.83 4.28
C GLY A 166 6.43 22.78 4.79
N LYS A 167 7.50 22.92 4.01
CA LYS A 167 8.58 23.88 4.25
C LYS A 167 8.51 25.01 3.21
N GLY A 168 8.74 26.24 3.64
CA GLY A 168 8.82 27.39 2.74
C GLY A 168 7.58 28.28 2.73
N ARG A 169 7.52 29.21 1.77
CA ARG A 169 6.49 30.27 1.72
C ARG A 169 5.08 29.73 1.51
N ASP A 170 4.94 28.67 0.73
CA ASP A 170 3.62 28.12 0.37
C ASP A 170 3.05 27.21 1.46
N ASN A 171 3.88 26.74 2.37
CA ASN A 171 3.51 25.90 3.52
C ASN A 171 2.52 24.78 3.18
N GLN A 172 2.57 24.29 1.93
CA GLN A 172 1.72 23.20 1.47
C GLN A 172 2.18 21.87 2.09
N PRO A 173 1.27 21.02 2.55
CA PRO A 173 1.63 19.72 3.11
C PRO A 173 2.44 18.89 2.12
N VAL A 174 3.50 18.25 2.60
CA VAL A 174 4.25 17.27 1.82
C VAL A 174 3.54 15.93 1.95
N ARG A 175 3.33 15.26 0.83
CA ARG A 175 2.49 14.07 0.73
C ARG A 175 3.29 12.84 0.31
N ALA A 176 2.95 11.69 0.90
CA ALA A 176 3.39 10.36 0.46
C ALA A 176 2.21 9.39 0.48
N THR A 177 2.03 8.64 -0.61
CA THR A 177 0.99 7.62 -0.74
C THR A 177 1.61 6.23 -0.65
N TYR A 178 0.94 5.29 0.01
CA TYR A 178 1.41 3.93 0.17
C TYR A 178 0.32 2.94 -0.27
N VAL A 179 0.72 1.93 -1.02
CA VAL A 179 -0.10 0.75 -1.35
C VAL A 179 0.67 -0.48 -0.89
N LEU A 180 0.24 -1.06 0.21
CA LEU A 180 1.02 -2.03 0.98
C LEU A 180 0.39 -3.41 0.98
N ASP A 181 1.25 -4.42 0.92
CA ASP A 181 0.89 -5.76 1.32
C ASP A 181 0.79 -5.86 2.84
N GLN A 182 0.08 -6.87 3.34
CA GLN A 182 -0.10 -7.09 4.77
C GLN A 182 1.22 -7.24 5.53
N SER A 183 2.24 -7.86 4.92
CA SER A 183 3.57 -8.02 5.52
C SER A 183 4.32 -6.71 5.66
N ASP A 184 4.27 -5.87 4.62
CA ASP A 184 4.92 -4.56 4.64
C ASP A 184 4.22 -3.58 5.59
N TYR A 185 2.88 -3.62 5.62
CA TYR A 185 2.10 -2.86 6.58
C TYR A 185 2.56 -3.10 8.01
N GLY A 186 2.63 -4.37 8.46
CA GLY A 186 3.06 -4.73 9.81
C GLY A 186 4.51 -4.30 10.11
N THR A 187 5.36 -4.17 9.09
CA THR A 187 6.76 -3.81 9.28
C THR A 187 7.00 -2.31 9.23
N LEU A 188 6.39 -1.61 8.27
CA LEU A 188 6.68 -0.20 8.00
C LEU A 188 5.99 0.74 9.00
N LEU A 189 4.73 0.48 9.34
CA LEU A 189 3.95 1.38 10.21
C LEU A 189 4.30 1.27 11.70
N HIS A 190 5.08 0.28 12.09
CA HIS A 190 5.64 0.22 13.44
C HIS A 190 6.96 0.98 13.61
N LYS A 191 7.53 1.52 12.52
CA LYS A 191 8.77 2.31 12.55
C LYS A 191 8.46 3.80 12.59
N GLY A 192 9.03 4.50 13.57
CA GLY A 192 8.99 5.97 13.67
C GLY A 192 7.66 6.57 14.11
N GLY A 193 6.64 5.76 14.39
CA GLY A 193 5.32 6.18 14.85
C GLY A 193 4.44 5.01 15.25
N LYS A 194 3.17 5.28 15.51
CA LYS A 194 2.19 4.26 15.92
C LYS A 194 0.79 4.58 15.40
N GLU A 195 -0.02 3.56 15.26
CA GLU A 195 -1.47 3.74 15.14
C GLU A 195 -2.03 4.33 16.43
N LEU A 196 -3.00 5.23 16.28
CA LEU A 196 -3.65 5.85 17.41
C LEU A 196 -4.50 4.83 18.16
N ASN A 197 -4.56 4.99 19.47
CA ASN A 197 -5.49 4.26 20.33
C ASN A 197 -6.75 5.10 20.62
N GLN A 198 -7.71 4.54 21.37
CA GLN A 198 -8.99 5.19 21.67
C GLN A 198 -8.88 6.50 22.50
N HIS A 199 -7.73 6.75 23.15
CA HIS A 199 -7.45 7.98 23.93
C HIS A 199 -6.68 9.02 23.12
N GLU A 200 -6.48 8.80 21.83
CA GLU A 200 -5.72 9.68 20.94
C GLU A 200 -6.56 10.09 19.73
N ALA A 201 -6.35 11.32 19.27
CA ALA A 201 -6.96 11.82 18.05
C ALA A 201 -5.98 12.73 17.30
N LEU A 202 -6.11 12.82 15.97
CA LEU A 202 -5.45 13.89 15.22
C LEU A 202 -6.27 15.17 15.33
N TYR A 203 -5.58 16.27 15.44
CA TYR A 203 -6.15 17.60 15.27
C TYR A 203 -5.62 18.21 13.98
N ILE A 204 -6.49 18.37 12.99
CA ILE A 204 -6.12 18.80 11.64
C ILE A 204 -6.95 19.99 11.17
N GLU A 205 -6.35 20.79 10.28
CA GLU A 205 -7.00 21.89 9.57
C GLU A 205 -6.96 21.62 8.05
N GLY A 206 -8.13 21.50 7.44
CA GLY A 206 -8.28 21.36 5.99
C GLY A 206 -7.99 22.66 5.24
N PRO A 207 -8.06 22.64 3.89
CA PRO A 207 -7.78 23.83 3.07
C PRO A 207 -8.66 25.02 3.42
N ALA A 208 -8.03 26.16 3.55
CA ALA A 208 -8.70 27.45 3.76
C ALA A 208 -8.97 28.16 2.43
N ALA A 209 -10.01 29.01 2.40
CA ALA A 209 -10.14 30.03 1.37
C ALA A 209 -8.99 31.06 1.52
N PRO A 210 -8.60 31.79 0.46
CA PRO A 210 -7.57 32.81 0.55
C PRO A 210 -7.84 33.81 1.68
N GLY A 211 -6.88 33.94 2.62
CA GLY A 211 -6.98 34.83 3.77
C GLY A 211 -7.84 34.38 4.94
N GLY A 212 -8.41 33.14 4.87
CA GLY A 212 -9.22 32.57 5.94
C GLY A 212 -8.56 31.39 6.66
N THR A 213 -9.24 30.88 7.68
CA THR A 213 -8.94 29.60 8.34
C THR A 213 -9.71 28.46 7.68
N GLY A 214 -9.11 27.28 7.64
CA GLY A 214 -9.76 26.07 7.11
C GLY A 214 -10.68 25.42 8.15
N PRO A 215 -11.52 24.46 7.71
CA PRO A 215 -12.30 23.65 8.63
C PRO A 215 -11.36 22.79 9.48
N ARG A 216 -11.58 22.78 10.80
CA ARG A 216 -10.80 21.99 11.75
C ARG A 216 -11.54 20.71 12.11
N TYR A 217 -10.80 19.64 12.25
CA TYR A 217 -11.37 18.31 12.53
C TYR A 217 -10.63 17.64 13.68
N MET A 218 -11.39 17.00 14.55
CA MET A 218 -10.91 15.94 15.42
C MET A 218 -11.05 14.61 14.67
N VAL A 219 -9.97 13.85 14.53
CA VAL A 219 -9.98 12.55 13.84
C VAL A 219 -9.61 11.45 14.82
N THR A 220 -10.54 10.54 15.11
CA THR A 220 -10.36 9.42 16.03
C THR A 220 -9.57 8.27 15.39
N ALA A 221 -9.09 7.35 16.21
CA ALA A 221 -8.25 6.22 15.82
C ALA A 221 -8.84 5.35 14.69
N ASP A 222 -10.16 5.27 14.60
CA ASP A 222 -10.91 4.54 13.58
C ASP A 222 -11.19 5.36 12.30
N GLY A 223 -10.52 6.50 12.14
CA GLY A 223 -10.62 7.35 10.95
C GLY A 223 -11.91 8.16 10.83
N ARG A 224 -12.72 8.23 11.89
CA ARG A 224 -13.88 9.13 11.93
C ARG A 224 -13.43 10.56 12.17
N ALA A 225 -13.89 11.47 11.32
CA ALA A 225 -13.60 12.88 11.42
C ALA A 225 -14.83 13.67 11.85
N TYR A 226 -14.65 14.50 12.86
CA TYR A 226 -15.70 15.35 13.43
C TYR A 226 -15.31 16.81 13.22
N LEU A 227 -16.18 17.57 12.52
CA LEU A 227 -15.98 19.00 12.28
C LEU A 227 -16.08 19.78 13.58
N MET A 228 -15.04 20.52 13.94
CA MET A 228 -14.99 21.33 15.14
C MET A 228 -15.89 22.57 15.00
N GLY A 229 -16.79 22.79 15.97
CA GLY A 229 -17.69 23.93 16.02
C GLY A 229 -18.96 23.80 15.19
N GLY A 230 -19.25 22.61 14.64
CA GLY A 230 -20.51 22.31 13.97
C GLY A 230 -20.64 22.92 12.57
N LYS A 231 -21.86 22.94 12.04
CA LYS A 231 -22.15 23.47 10.68
C LYS A 231 -21.84 24.96 10.56
N ASP A 232 -21.96 25.68 11.68
CA ASP A 232 -21.76 27.13 11.74
C ASP A 232 -20.33 27.55 12.13
N TRP A 233 -19.37 26.63 12.01
CA TRP A 233 -17.97 26.88 12.39
C TRP A 233 -17.39 28.14 11.75
N LYS A 234 -17.78 28.47 10.52
CA LYS A 234 -17.34 29.69 9.81
C LYS A 234 -17.83 30.98 10.44
N LEU A 235 -18.95 30.93 11.16
CA LEU A 235 -19.57 32.09 11.82
C LEU A 235 -19.02 32.27 13.25
N ARG A 236 -18.29 31.29 13.77
CA ARG A 236 -17.71 31.37 15.11
C ARG A 236 -16.47 32.24 15.13
N SER A 237 -16.30 32.96 16.24
CA SER A 237 -15.05 33.67 16.49
C SER A 237 -13.92 32.70 16.72
N GLU A 238 -12.70 33.10 16.39
CA GLU A 238 -11.49 32.30 16.66
C GLU A 238 -11.35 31.96 18.16
N SER A 239 -11.76 32.87 19.05
CA SER A 239 -11.72 32.61 20.49
C SER A 239 -12.70 31.52 20.92
N ALA A 240 -13.89 31.46 20.33
CA ALA A 240 -14.86 30.39 20.59
C ALA A 240 -14.35 29.02 20.12
N LEU A 241 -13.72 28.98 18.95
CA LEU A 241 -13.08 27.74 18.46
C LEU A 241 -11.93 27.31 19.38
N LYS A 242 -11.07 28.24 19.81
CA LYS A 242 -9.99 27.95 20.78
C LYS A 242 -10.51 27.44 22.12
N THR A 243 -11.66 27.93 22.57
CA THR A 243 -12.29 27.41 23.79
C THR A 243 -12.73 25.96 23.59
N LEU A 244 -13.30 25.61 22.44
CA LEU A 244 -13.68 24.24 22.11
C LEU A 244 -12.46 23.35 21.95
N GLU A 245 -11.39 23.81 21.27
CA GLU A 245 -10.12 23.08 21.14
C GLU A 245 -9.55 22.71 22.52
N ARG A 246 -9.49 23.71 23.41
CA ARG A 246 -9.05 23.51 24.79
C ARG A 246 -9.94 22.52 25.54
N ALA A 247 -11.25 22.57 25.31
CA ALA A 247 -12.18 21.64 25.91
C ALA A 247 -11.98 20.20 25.43
N VAL A 248 -11.62 20.00 24.17
CA VAL A 248 -11.38 18.66 23.57
C VAL A 248 -9.99 18.14 23.92
N PHE A 249 -8.94 18.91 23.60
CA PHE A 249 -7.55 18.44 23.60
C PHE A 249 -6.69 18.97 24.77
N GLY A 250 -7.15 20.00 25.49
CA GLY A 250 -6.33 20.70 26.47
C GLY A 250 -5.66 21.96 25.92
N ASP A 251 -4.75 22.52 26.71
CA ASP A 251 -4.04 23.77 26.35
C ASP A 251 -2.86 23.53 25.41
N GLY A 252 -2.49 24.57 24.64
CA GLY A 252 -1.27 24.56 23.83
C GLY A 252 -1.35 23.76 22.53
N VAL A 253 -2.52 23.30 22.13
CA VAL A 253 -2.72 22.50 20.92
C VAL A 253 -2.75 23.35 19.65
N THR A 254 -2.32 22.76 18.53
CA THR A 254 -2.31 23.44 17.22
C THR A 254 -2.70 22.44 16.14
N PRO A 255 -3.65 22.81 15.23
CA PRO A 255 -4.04 21.91 14.17
C PRO A 255 -2.93 21.76 13.12
N GLN A 256 -2.69 20.55 12.65
CA GLN A 256 -1.81 20.30 11.52
C GLN A 256 -2.57 20.61 10.22
N LYS A 257 -2.00 21.46 9.37
CA LYS A 257 -2.56 21.73 8.03
C LYS A 257 -2.41 20.50 7.16
N VAL A 258 -3.50 20.11 6.51
CA VAL A 258 -3.58 18.95 5.61
C VAL A 258 -4.23 19.33 4.28
N SER A 259 -4.01 18.53 3.24
CA SER A 259 -4.62 18.73 1.92
C SER A 259 -6.12 18.36 1.90
N ALA A 260 -6.80 18.80 0.83
CA ALA A 260 -8.17 18.36 0.57
C ALA A 260 -8.26 16.85 0.31
N GLU A 261 -7.20 16.28 -0.26
CA GLU A 261 -7.07 14.85 -0.50
C GLU A 261 -7.08 14.08 0.82
N PHE A 262 -6.32 14.52 1.81
CA PHE A 262 -6.29 13.91 3.14
C PHE A 262 -7.68 13.88 3.77
N VAL A 263 -8.36 15.03 3.79
CA VAL A 263 -9.73 15.11 4.34
C VAL A 263 -10.70 14.17 3.61
N ARG A 264 -10.56 14.03 2.28
CA ARG A 264 -11.41 13.12 1.47
C ARG A 264 -11.18 11.63 1.75
N THR A 265 -10.04 11.26 2.31
CA THR A 265 -9.79 9.86 2.72
C THR A 265 -10.44 9.49 4.04
N LEU A 266 -10.84 10.47 4.85
CA LEU A 266 -11.44 10.26 6.16
C LEU A 266 -12.95 10.00 6.09
N ASN A 267 -13.48 9.33 7.11
CA ASN A 267 -14.91 9.15 7.32
C ASN A 267 -15.46 10.39 8.07
N VAL A 268 -15.87 11.44 7.34
CA VAL A 268 -16.50 12.61 7.96
C VAL A 268 -17.93 12.23 8.39
N VAL A 269 -18.12 12.00 9.70
CA VAL A 269 -19.35 11.41 10.25
C VAL A 269 -20.22 12.40 11.00
N GLY A 270 -19.69 13.54 11.39
CA GLY A 270 -20.46 14.50 12.17
C GLY A 270 -19.65 15.72 12.59
N ALA A 271 -20.05 16.31 13.69
CA ALA A 271 -19.38 17.46 14.28
C ALA A 271 -19.19 17.26 15.77
N VAL A 272 -18.18 17.92 16.33
CA VAL A 272 -18.01 18.07 17.78
C VAL A 272 -18.19 19.55 18.15
N ASP A 273 -19.02 19.77 19.15
CA ASP A 273 -19.33 21.08 19.70
C ASP A 273 -19.73 20.96 21.17
N PHE A 274 -19.82 22.08 21.87
CA PHE A 274 -20.35 22.07 23.21
C PHE A 274 -21.79 21.56 23.22
N PRO A 275 -22.11 20.55 24.04
CA PRO A 275 -23.48 20.09 24.20
C PRO A 275 -24.40 21.20 24.68
N SER A 276 -25.67 21.16 24.31
CA SER A 276 -26.67 22.12 24.78
C SER A 276 -27.86 21.36 25.38
N LEU A 277 -28.31 21.79 26.53
CA LEU A 277 -29.56 21.32 27.17
C LEU A 277 -30.74 22.27 26.90
N GLY A 278 -30.52 23.33 26.11
CA GLY A 278 -31.49 24.37 25.87
C GLY A 278 -31.80 25.20 27.13
N ASP A 279 -33.03 25.77 27.18
CA ASP A 279 -33.44 26.57 28.32
C ASP A 279 -33.70 25.70 29.56
N GLY A 280 -33.30 26.23 30.73
CA GLY A 280 -33.54 25.57 32.00
C GLY A 280 -32.30 24.94 32.63
N VAL A 281 -31.09 25.19 32.09
CA VAL A 281 -29.83 24.83 32.75
C VAL A 281 -29.77 25.45 34.12
N GLY A 282 -29.40 24.66 35.16
CA GLY A 282 -29.37 25.09 36.56
C GLY A 282 -30.70 25.16 37.26
N ALA A 283 -31.82 25.05 36.53
CA ALA A 283 -33.15 25.00 37.11
C ALA A 283 -33.39 23.69 37.92
N PRO A 284 -34.28 23.68 38.88
CA PRO A 284 -34.68 22.45 39.59
C PRO A 284 -35.18 21.38 38.64
N ALA A 285 -34.57 20.20 38.69
CA ALA A 285 -35.01 19.02 37.94
C ALA A 285 -36.19 18.34 38.67
N ARG A 286 -37.02 17.62 37.92
CA ARG A 286 -38.17 16.85 38.46
C ARG A 286 -37.86 15.35 38.46
N VAL A 287 -36.73 14.96 39.03
CA VAL A 287 -36.33 13.57 39.07
C VAL A 287 -36.82 12.93 40.36
N VAL A 288 -37.62 11.87 40.22
CA VAL A 288 -38.18 11.14 41.37
C VAL A 288 -37.05 10.42 42.10
N GLY A 289 -37.00 10.58 43.44
CA GLY A 289 -36.05 9.89 44.29
C GLY A 289 -34.65 10.51 44.37
N LEU A 290 -34.36 11.57 43.58
CA LEU A 290 -33.08 12.29 43.65
C LEU A 290 -33.14 13.37 44.75
N ASP A 291 -32.09 13.46 45.57
CA ASP A 291 -31.98 14.49 46.58
C ASP A 291 -32.15 15.90 45.98
N PRO A 292 -32.93 16.79 46.61
CA PRO A 292 -33.17 18.15 46.10
C PRO A 292 -31.87 18.96 45.86
N SER A 293 -30.82 18.71 46.63
CA SER A 293 -29.50 19.36 46.46
C SER A 293 -28.79 18.94 45.20
N LEU A 294 -29.07 17.73 44.70
CA LEU A 294 -28.54 17.14 43.46
C LEU A 294 -29.48 17.36 42.25
N SER A 295 -30.70 17.82 42.53
CA SER A 295 -31.77 17.91 41.50
C SER A 295 -31.69 19.22 40.71
N ARG A 296 -30.55 19.42 39.98
CA ARG A 296 -30.34 20.59 39.09
C ARG A 296 -30.05 20.13 37.67
N VAL A 297 -30.76 20.66 36.69
CA VAL A 297 -30.56 20.35 35.28
C VAL A 297 -29.15 20.72 34.84
N GLY A 298 -28.41 19.75 34.32
CA GLY A 298 -27.02 19.88 33.88
C GLY A 298 -25.98 19.53 34.91
N LEU A 299 -26.39 19.13 36.15
CA LEU A 299 -25.43 18.63 37.13
C LEU A 299 -24.85 17.28 36.68
N ILE A 300 -23.55 17.12 36.75
CA ILE A 300 -22.87 15.84 36.53
C ILE A 300 -22.68 15.14 37.87
N LEU A 301 -23.17 13.91 37.92
CA LEU A 301 -22.99 13.00 39.04
C LEU A 301 -21.99 11.92 38.68
N GLU A 302 -21.24 11.40 39.64
CA GLU A 302 -20.31 10.29 39.43
C GLU A 302 -20.58 9.22 40.50
N ALA A 303 -20.89 8.01 40.07
CA ALA A 303 -21.13 6.89 40.99
C ALA A 303 -20.22 5.70 40.67
N PRO A 304 -19.85 4.90 41.71
CA PRO A 304 -19.14 3.64 41.49
C PRO A 304 -19.93 2.72 40.58
N SER A 305 -19.23 2.10 39.60
CA SER A 305 -19.75 1.07 38.70
C SER A 305 -18.84 -0.15 38.83
N GLY A 306 -19.31 -1.33 38.46
CA GLY A 306 -18.56 -2.58 38.62
C GLY A 306 -17.16 -2.61 38.01
N LEU A 307 -16.84 -1.72 37.07
CA LEU A 307 -15.54 -1.60 36.38
C LEU A 307 -14.83 -0.26 36.64
N GLY A 308 -15.34 0.56 37.58
CA GLY A 308 -14.78 1.89 37.84
C GLY A 308 -15.83 2.88 38.30
N LYS A 309 -15.76 4.11 37.78
CA LYS A 309 -16.74 5.16 38.02
C LYS A 309 -17.48 5.47 36.71
N GLN A 310 -18.80 5.69 36.82
CA GLN A 310 -19.66 6.08 35.69
C GLN A 310 -20.21 7.48 35.99
N LYS A 311 -20.19 8.34 34.94
CA LYS A 311 -20.78 9.67 35.02
C LYS A 311 -22.22 9.66 34.53
N TYR A 312 -23.01 10.53 35.11
CA TYR A 312 -24.42 10.73 34.81
C TYR A 312 -24.72 12.23 34.73
N ILE A 313 -25.64 12.59 33.84
CA ILE A 313 -26.15 13.96 33.75
C ILE A 313 -27.59 14.02 34.28
N VAL A 314 -27.89 15.05 35.07
CA VAL A 314 -29.23 15.34 35.52
C VAL A 314 -29.96 16.12 34.41
N LEU A 315 -31.02 15.55 33.85
CA LEU A 315 -31.91 16.18 32.89
C LEU A 315 -33.18 16.69 33.62
N LYS A 316 -34.11 17.28 32.87
CA LYS A 316 -35.35 17.87 33.48
C LYS A 316 -36.16 16.87 34.28
N ASP A 317 -36.21 15.62 33.86
CA ASP A 317 -37.12 14.57 34.34
C ASP A 317 -36.40 13.24 34.67
N ARG A 318 -35.12 13.13 34.41
CA ARG A 318 -34.37 11.89 34.61
C ARG A 318 -32.86 12.14 34.83
N VAL A 319 -32.20 11.13 35.36
CA VAL A 319 -30.74 11.01 35.34
C VAL A 319 -30.35 10.04 34.23
N GLN A 320 -29.36 10.37 33.42
CA GLN A 320 -28.96 9.55 32.27
C GLN A 320 -27.44 9.35 32.25
N PRO A 321 -26.95 8.14 31.96
CA PRO A 321 -25.52 7.92 31.76
C PRO A 321 -24.95 8.86 30.68
N VAL A 322 -23.73 9.31 30.87
CA VAL A 322 -23.00 10.16 29.93
C VAL A 322 -21.56 9.67 29.80
N SER A 323 -20.99 9.71 28.60
CA SER A 323 -19.59 9.35 28.38
C SER A 323 -18.64 10.37 29.01
N ASP A 324 -17.44 9.95 29.36
CA ASP A 324 -16.42 10.83 29.92
C ASP A 324 -16.06 11.98 29.01
N PHE A 325 -15.99 11.73 27.70
CA PHE A 325 -15.76 12.77 26.70
C PHE A 325 -16.89 13.81 26.65
N THR A 326 -18.14 13.34 26.63
CA THR A 326 -19.30 14.24 26.59
C THR A 326 -19.43 15.04 27.90
N ALA A 327 -19.19 14.39 29.05
CA ALA A 327 -19.17 15.07 30.35
C ALA A 327 -18.06 16.12 30.41
N GLN A 328 -16.87 15.85 29.90
CA GLN A 328 -15.76 16.81 29.80
C GLN A 328 -16.16 18.04 28.96
N LEU A 329 -16.75 17.83 27.77
CA LEU A 329 -17.22 18.95 26.94
C LEU A 329 -18.28 19.79 27.66
N TRP A 330 -19.24 19.13 28.33
CA TRP A 330 -20.26 19.81 29.09
C TRP A 330 -19.66 20.64 30.22
N LEU A 331 -18.81 20.05 31.06
CA LEU A 331 -18.18 20.73 32.22
C LEU A 331 -17.26 21.90 31.82
N ARG A 332 -16.77 21.94 30.59
CA ARG A 332 -15.93 23.01 30.03
C ARG A 332 -16.72 24.02 29.19
N SER A 333 -18.03 23.85 29.08
CA SER A 333 -18.91 24.78 28.37
C SER A 333 -19.24 26.00 29.22
N THR A 334 -19.63 27.10 28.62
CA THR A 334 -20.11 28.30 29.31
C THR A 334 -21.47 28.12 29.98
N TRP A 335 -22.20 27.06 29.62
CA TRP A 335 -23.53 26.76 30.16
C TRP A 335 -23.50 26.32 31.61
N VAL A 336 -22.38 25.75 32.06
CA VAL A 336 -22.27 25.18 33.42
C VAL A 336 -22.26 26.22 34.53
N ASP A 337 -22.01 27.51 34.23
CA ASP A 337 -22.06 28.59 35.23
C ASP A 337 -23.44 28.67 35.92
N GLY A 338 -24.52 28.36 35.19
CA GLY A 338 -25.87 28.27 35.74
C GLY A 338 -26.08 27.11 36.73
N VAL A 339 -25.22 26.08 36.67
CA VAL A 339 -25.29 24.87 37.51
C VAL A 339 -24.34 24.96 38.70
N TYR A 340 -23.07 25.34 38.47
CA TYR A 340 -21.99 25.28 39.43
C TYR A 340 -21.65 26.66 40.02
N GLY A 341 -22.16 27.75 39.44
CA GLY A 341 -21.82 29.12 39.86
C GLY A 341 -20.34 29.42 39.57
N ALA A 342 -19.70 30.17 40.47
CA ALA A 342 -18.29 30.55 40.34
C ALA A 342 -17.27 29.46 40.74
N LYS A 343 -17.73 28.24 41.04
CA LYS A 343 -16.87 27.11 41.41
C LYS A 343 -16.38 26.38 40.14
N ASN A 344 -15.19 25.78 40.23
CA ASN A 344 -14.76 24.87 39.19
C ASN A 344 -15.79 23.74 38.98
N PRO A 345 -16.29 23.53 37.78
CA PRO A 345 -17.28 22.48 37.54
C PRO A 345 -16.60 21.10 37.65
N GLU A 346 -17.02 20.32 38.65
CA GLU A 346 -16.56 18.94 38.88
C GLU A 346 -17.77 18.02 39.06
N PRO A 347 -17.66 16.73 38.71
CA PRO A 347 -18.71 15.76 39.00
C PRO A 347 -18.92 15.64 40.52
N VAL A 348 -20.18 15.53 40.92
CA VAL A 348 -20.55 15.30 42.30
C VAL A 348 -20.56 13.80 42.57
N GLU A 349 -19.76 13.34 43.52
CA GLU A 349 -19.74 11.94 43.94
C GLU A 349 -21.04 11.56 44.66
N VAL A 350 -21.64 10.47 44.23
CA VAL A 350 -22.87 9.89 44.78
C VAL A 350 -22.75 8.37 44.87
N THR A 351 -23.60 7.72 45.63
CA THR A 351 -23.72 6.27 45.61
C THR A 351 -24.73 5.84 44.55
N PHE A 352 -24.64 4.61 44.06
CA PHE A 352 -25.58 4.08 43.07
C PHE A 352 -27.04 4.07 43.61
N ASN A 353 -27.22 3.97 44.91
CA ASN A 353 -28.54 4.00 45.55
C ASN A 353 -29.19 5.38 45.56
N ASP A 354 -28.41 6.44 45.35
CA ASP A 354 -28.90 7.82 45.34
C ASP A 354 -29.50 8.22 44.00
N ILE A 355 -29.32 7.37 42.96
CA ILE A 355 -29.73 7.67 41.60
C ILE A 355 -30.51 6.50 40.97
N GLN A 356 -31.45 6.83 40.07
CA GLN A 356 -32.15 5.87 39.23
C GLN A 356 -31.89 6.26 37.76
N PRO A 357 -30.83 5.71 37.16
CA PRO A 357 -30.48 6.05 35.77
C PRO A 357 -31.51 5.55 34.77
N ALA A 358 -31.89 6.40 33.82
CA ALA A 358 -32.67 6.00 32.66
C ALA A 358 -31.81 5.20 31.70
N ASP A 359 -32.48 4.41 30.83
CA ASP A 359 -31.81 3.64 29.79
C ASP A 359 -31.21 4.56 28.71
N GLY A 360 -30.15 4.05 28.09
CA GLY A 360 -29.40 4.75 27.05
C GLY A 360 -28.42 5.78 27.59
N GLU A 361 -27.55 6.26 26.73
CA GLU A 361 -26.53 7.25 27.05
C GLU A 361 -26.90 8.59 26.42
N TRP A 362 -26.73 9.68 27.14
CA TRP A 362 -27.01 11.03 26.64
C TRP A 362 -26.09 11.37 25.46
N LEU A 363 -26.67 11.82 24.32
CA LEU A 363 -26.02 12.16 23.05
C LEU A 363 -25.28 10.97 22.40
N SER A 364 -25.70 9.74 22.67
CA SER A 364 -25.14 8.54 22.01
C SER A 364 -25.21 8.59 20.48
N GLU A 365 -26.22 9.29 19.93
CA GLU A 365 -26.41 9.48 18.48
C GLU A 365 -25.29 10.30 17.83
N MET A 366 -24.53 11.07 18.59
CA MET A 366 -23.40 11.85 18.08
C MET A 366 -22.20 10.97 17.75
N ASN A 367 -22.18 9.74 18.26
CA ASN A 367 -21.09 8.77 18.08
C ASN A 367 -19.70 9.33 18.42
N TRP A 368 -19.65 10.26 19.36
CA TRP A 368 -18.39 10.81 19.87
C TRP A 368 -17.54 9.75 20.60
N PRO A 369 -16.23 9.99 20.81
CA PRO A 369 -15.43 9.15 21.66
C PRO A 369 -16.08 8.93 23.03
N LYS A 370 -15.86 7.77 23.64
CA LYS A 370 -16.35 7.51 25.00
C LYS A 370 -15.42 8.12 26.06
N GLU A 371 -14.13 8.10 25.78
CA GLU A 371 -13.08 8.60 26.65
C GLU A 371 -12.49 9.91 26.14
N PRO A 372 -11.94 10.77 27.00
CA PRO A 372 -11.18 11.93 26.60
C PRO A 372 -10.02 11.57 25.68
N VAL A 373 -9.75 12.44 24.71
CA VAL A 373 -8.69 12.22 23.72
C VAL A 373 -7.59 13.27 23.87
N ALA A 374 -6.33 12.84 23.65
CA ALA A 374 -5.19 13.73 23.54
C ALA A 374 -4.79 13.90 22.05
N GLN A 375 -4.22 15.06 21.73
CA GLN A 375 -3.69 15.28 20.39
C GLN A 375 -2.44 14.43 20.15
N ALA A 376 -2.45 13.58 19.11
CA ALA A 376 -1.35 12.70 18.76
C ALA A 376 -0.32 13.35 17.83
N ASN A 377 -0.74 14.26 16.95
CA ASN A 377 0.10 14.93 15.97
C ASN A 377 0.66 16.25 16.52
N THR A 378 1.71 16.14 17.32
CA THR A 378 2.38 17.28 17.99
C THR A 378 3.48 17.88 17.10
N HIS A 379 3.12 18.26 15.88
CA HIS A 379 4.05 18.70 14.82
C HIS A 379 4.87 19.95 15.14
N TRP A 380 4.47 20.74 16.13
CA TRP A 380 5.17 21.95 16.59
C TRP A 380 6.28 21.63 17.61
N GLU A 381 6.27 20.45 18.22
CA GLU A 381 7.30 20.02 19.15
C GLU A 381 8.56 19.55 18.41
N ALA A 382 9.73 19.78 19.01
CA ALA A 382 11.00 19.42 18.37
C ALA A 382 11.07 17.92 18.06
N ASP A 383 10.65 17.10 19.02
CA ASP A 383 10.58 15.63 18.91
C ASP A 383 9.16 15.11 18.68
N GLY A 384 8.25 15.98 18.29
CA GLY A 384 6.85 15.68 18.10
C GLY A 384 6.56 14.86 16.84
N ASN A 385 5.37 14.30 16.80
CA ASN A 385 4.86 13.56 15.64
C ASN A 385 4.45 14.55 14.54
N LYS A 386 5.24 14.60 13.47
CA LYS A 386 5.08 15.57 12.37
C LYS A 386 4.30 14.99 11.20
N VAL A 387 4.24 13.67 11.10
CA VAL A 387 3.55 12.97 10.00
C VAL A 387 2.26 12.38 10.51
N SER A 388 1.17 12.68 9.85
CA SER A 388 -0.15 12.06 10.08
C SER A 388 -0.55 11.24 8.87
N CYS A 389 -1.04 10.01 9.11
CA CYS A 389 -1.52 9.15 8.04
C CYS A 389 -2.98 8.73 8.28
N SER A 390 -3.74 8.78 7.21
CA SER A 390 -5.04 8.10 7.06
C SER A 390 -4.78 6.76 6.39
N ILE A 391 -5.30 5.66 6.94
CA ILE A 391 -5.02 4.29 6.50
C ILE A 391 -6.34 3.57 6.24
N TRP A 392 -6.51 3.05 5.03
CA TRP A 392 -7.64 2.23 4.64
C TRP A 392 -7.21 0.78 4.44
N HIS A 393 -7.86 -0.16 5.12
CA HIS A 393 -7.54 -1.59 5.08
C HIS A 393 -8.09 -2.32 3.83
N GLY A 394 -8.51 -1.58 2.80
CA GLY A 394 -9.04 -2.15 1.57
C GLY A 394 -10.43 -2.80 1.71
N LYS A 395 -11.06 -2.68 2.86
CA LYS A 395 -12.34 -3.31 3.22
C LYS A 395 -13.32 -2.27 3.74
N LYS A 396 -14.59 -2.67 3.78
CA LYS A 396 -15.65 -1.95 4.48
C LYS A 396 -15.89 -2.62 5.84
N ASP A 397 -16.20 -1.81 6.83
CA ASP A 397 -16.72 -2.29 8.09
C ASP A 397 -18.11 -2.93 7.86
N GLN A 398 -18.32 -4.12 8.39
CA GLN A 398 -19.52 -4.91 8.13
C GLN A 398 -20.78 -4.35 8.79
N TYR A 399 -20.63 -3.57 9.86
CA TYR A 399 -21.76 -3.01 10.62
C TYR A 399 -22.15 -1.63 10.12
N THR A 400 -21.17 -0.77 9.84
CA THR A 400 -21.40 0.61 9.43
C THR A 400 -21.44 0.80 7.91
N GLY A 401 -20.89 -0.14 7.15
CA GLY A 401 -20.69 -0.02 5.70
C GLY A 401 -19.65 1.02 5.28
N LEU A 402 -19.05 1.73 6.23
CA LEU A 402 -17.97 2.70 5.99
C LEU A 402 -16.66 1.98 5.67
N PRO A 403 -15.70 2.65 5.01
CA PRO A 403 -14.35 2.14 4.88
C PRO A 403 -13.75 1.79 6.25
N GLN A 404 -13.14 0.61 6.37
CA GLN A 404 -12.42 0.22 7.57
C GLN A 404 -11.10 0.99 7.61
N MET A 405 -11.01 1.91 8.54
CA MET A 405 -9.91 2.85 8.66
C MET A 405 -9.15 2.67 9.96
N THR A 406 -7.88 3.05 9.94
CA THR A 406 -7.09 3.41 11.12
C THR A 406 -6.33 4.70 10.85
N VAL A 407 -5.81 5.32 11.89
CA VAL A 407 -5.05 6.56 11.80
C VAL A 407 -3.71 6.36 12.52
N TRP A 408 -2.68 6.94 11.94
CA TRP A 408 -1.32 6.80 12.43
C TRP A 408 -0.66 8.18 12.57
N SER A 409 0.23 8.30 13.55
CA SER A 409 1.05 9.50 13.71
C SER A 409 2.49 9.13 14.09
N GLY A 410 3.45 9.86 13.53
CA GLY A 410 4.86 9.59 13.76
C GLY A 410 5.77 10.78 13.46
N ARG A 411 7.04 10.63 13.81
CA ARG A 411 8.08 11.65 13.60
C ARG A 411 8.50 11.78 12.16
N GLU A 412 8.51 10.67 11.42
CA GLU A 412 8.96 10.55 10.04
C GLU A 412 7.99 9.68 9.25
N TYR A 413 8.10 9.73 7.94
CA TYR A 413 7.32 8.85 7.09
C TYR A 413 7.64 7.37 7.36
N PRO A 414 6.66 6.45 7.27
CA PRO A 414 6.90 5.02 7.43
C PRO A 414 7.98 4.47 6.50
N LYS A 415 8.10 5.06 5.33
CA LYS A 415 9.12 4.80 4.32
C LYS A 415 9.35 6.06 3.49
N ASP A 416 10.60 6.36 3.20
CA ASP A 416 10.95 7.46 2.30
C ASP A 416 10.40 7.19 0.91
N VAL A 417 9.81 8.23 0.33
CA VAL A 417 9.26 8.23 -1.02
C VAL A 417 9.92 9.36 -1.81
N SER A 418 10.31 9.06 -3.04
CA SER A 418 10.89 10.08 -3.93
C SER A 418 9.87 11.20 -4.16
N GLN A 419 10.29 12.44 -3.91
CA GLN A 419 9.48 13.62 -4.20
C GLN A 419 9.53 14.00 -5.69
N SER A 420 10.50 13.44 -6.43
CA SER A 420 10.57 13.51 -7.88
C SER A 420 9.87 12.27 -8.47
N GLY A 421 8.64 12.43 -8.96
CA GLY A 421 7.88 11.33 -9.52
C GLY A 421 6.49 11.18 -8.93
N SER A 422 6.05 9.96 -8.69
CA SER A 422 4.68 9.67 -8.24
C SER A 422 4.41 10.01 -6.76
N SER A 423 5.43 10.23 -5.95
CA SER A 423 5.33 10.33 -4.47
C SER A 423 4.55 9.15 -3.85
N THR A 424 4.64 7.99 -4.49
CA THR A 424 3.91 6.78 -4.13
C THR A 424 4.88 5.61 -3.92
N TYR A 425 4.71 4.91 -2.83
CA TYR A 425 5.37 3.64 -2.54
C TYR A 425 4.36 2.50 -2.71
N VAL A 426 4.72 1.51 -3.48
CA VAL A 426 3.99 0.24 -3.57
C VAL A 426 4.93 -0.86 -3.13
N SER A 427 4.43 -1.83 -2.37
CA SER A 427 5.25 -2.98 -1.93
C SER A 427 5.99 -3.61 -3.12
N PRO A 428 7.32 -3.85 -3.02
CA PRO A 428 8.11 -4.30 -4.15
C PRO A 428 7.59 -5.61 -4.76
N GLY A 429 7.41 -5.60 -6.08
CA GLY A 429 6.87 -6.74 -6.83
C GLY A 429 5.39 -6.97 -6.68
N SER A 430 4.73 -6.12 -5.93
CA SER A 430 3.29 -6.15 -5.70
C SER A 430 2.55 -5.22 -6.66
N GLY A 431 1.23 -5.39 -6.71
CA GLY A 431 0.32 -4.55 -7.46
C GLY A 431 -1.13 -4.93 -7.23
N LEU A 432 -2.04 -4.21 -7.86
CA LEU A 432 -3.47 -4.43 -7.71
C LEU A 432 -4.20 -4.10 -9.01
N LEU A 433 -5.02 -5.03 -9.46
CA LEU A 433 -6.04 -4.74 -10.48
C LEU A 433 -7.29 -4.25 -9.76
N PHE A 434 -7.71 -3.03 -10.03
CA PHE A 434 -8.81 -2.42 -9.30
C PHE A 434 -9.77 -1.64 -10.18
N LYS A 435 -10.99 -1.49 -9.68
CA LYS A 435 -12.04 -0.69 -10.26
C LYS A 435 -12.25 0.57 -9.42
N ARG A 436 -12.09 1.73 -10.04
CA ARG A 436 -12.33 3.01 -9.39
C ARG A 436 -13.82 3.26 -9.24
N LEU A 437 -14.28 3.39 -8.00
CA LEU A 437 -15.69 3.65 -7.69
C LEU A 437 -15.94 5.15 -7.51
N THR A 438 -16.91 5.67 -8.24
CA THR A 438 -17.50 7.01 -8.04
C THR A 438 -18.91 6.85 -7.48
N GLY A 439 -19.13 7.31 -6.24
CA GLY A 439 -20.43 7.17 -5.56
C GLY A 439 -20.70 5.74 -5.08
N THR A 440 -21.99 5.45 -4.83
CA THR A 440 -22.46 4.18 -4.26
C THR A 440 -22.67 3.05 -5.26
N SER A 441 -22.57 3.34 -6.58
CA SER A 441 -22.87 2.38 -7.65
C SER A 441 -21.74 1.37 -7.85
N ALA A 442 -21.98 0.13 -7.48
CA ALA A 442 -21.03 -0.99 -7.64
C ALA A 442 -20.85 -1.45 -9.10
N GLY A 443 -21.68 -0.99 -10.04
CA GLY A 443 -21.75 -1.54 -11.40
C GLY A 443 -20.87 -0.86 -12.47
N GLY A 444 -20.49 0.39 -12.30
CA GLY A 444 -19.72 1.16 -13.29
C GLY A 444 -18.39 1.64 -12.75
N GLY A 445 -17.35 1.65 -13.57
CA GLY A 445 -16.03 2.21 -13.19
C GLY A 445 -14.94 1.71 -14.12
N ASN A 446 -13.97 2.58 -14.40
CA ASN A 446 -12.80 2.21 -15.19
C ASN A 446 -11.90 1.27 -14.38
N VAL A 447 -11.32 0.29 -15.07
CA VAL A 447 -10.36 -0.64 -14.49
C VAL A 447 -8.96 -0.05 -14.61
N TYR A 448 -8.19 -0.21 -13.55
CA TYR A 448 -6.82 0.25 -13.46
C TYR A 448 -5.92 -0.85 -12.90
N LEU A 449 -4.67 -0.82 -13.30
CA LEU A 449 -3.59 -1.60 -12.71
C LEU A 449 -2.63 -0.64 -12.01
N VAL A 450 -2.33 -0.88 -10.74
CA VAL A 450 -1.18 -0.26 -10.05
C VAL A 450 -0.07 -1.29 -9.93
N THR A 451 1.16 -0.84 -10.10
CA THR A 451 2.36 -1.67 -9.96
C THR A 451 3.37 -1.01 -9.03
N ASP A 452 4.48 -1.67 -8.77
CA ASP A 452 5.57 -1.16 -7.92
C ASP A 452 6.25 0.12 -8.44
N THR A 453 5.88 0.59 -9.64
CA THR A 453 6.27 1.92 -10.14
C THR A 453 5.55 3.08 -9.45
N GLY A 454 4.49 2.80 -8.69
CA GLY A 454 3.66 3.81 -8.03
C GLY A 454 2.69 4.55 -8.96
N LEU A 455 2.54 4.11 -10.20
CA LEU A 455 1.60 4.66 -11.17
C LEU A 455 0.35 3.78 -11.29
N ARG A 456 -0.80 4.42 -11.58
CA ARG A 456 -2.02 3.73 -11.98
C ARG A 456 -2.15 3.76 -13.50
N TYR A 457 -2.29 2.61 -14.10
CA TYR A 457 -2.44 2.42 -15.54
C TYR A 457 -3.89 2.11 -15.88
N SER A 458 -4.49 2.85 -16.79
CA SER A 458 -5.84 2.52 -17.29
C SER A 458 -5.80 1.25 -18.12
N VAL A 459 -6.74 0.32 -17.85
CA VAL A 459 -6.91 -0.93 -18.59
C VAL A 459 -8.29 -0.88 -19.24
N PRO A 460 -8.41 -0.49 -20.54
CA PRO A 460 -9.68 -0.28 -21.20
C PRO A 460 -10.49 -1.56 -21.36
N ALA A 461 -11.80 -1.45 -21.13
CA ALA A 461 -12.71 -2.59 -21.23
C ALA A 461 -13.11 -2.96 -22.67
N ARG A 462 -12.85 -2.10 -23.64
CA ARG A 462 -13.22 -2.29 -25.06
C ARG A 462 -11.99 -2.50 -25.93
N ASN A 463 -12.14 -3.32 -26.98
CA ASN A 463 -11.14 -3.41 -28.04
C ASN A 463 -11.13 -2.12 -28.84
N ASP A 464 -9.97 -1.49 -28.97
CA ASP A 464 -9.70 -0.38 -29.89
C ASP A 464 -9.91 -0.73 -31.37
N SER A 465 -10.11 -2.03 -31.68
CA SER A 465 -10.30 -2.52 -33.04
C SER A 465 -11.73 -2.37 -33.58
N GLN A 466 -12.69 -1.87 -32.78
CA GLN A 466 -14.10 -1.71 -33.19
C GLN A 466 -14.59 -0.27 -33.26
N VAL A 467 -13.80 0.62 -33.88
CA VAL A 467 -14.32 1.92 -34.35
C VAL A 467 -14.90 1.83 -35.77
N THR A 468 -14.92 0.64 -36.39
CA THR A 468 -15.57 0.43 -37.69
C THR A 468 -16.62 -0.66 -37.61
N GLY A 469 -17.89 -0.23 -37.53
CA GLY A 469 -19.05 -0.99 -37.99
C GLY A 469 -19.65 -2.02 -37.06
N GLY A 470 -20.78 -1.64 -36.49
CA GLY A 470 -21.97 -2.36 -36.14
C GLY A 470 -21.94 -3.87 -35.94
N GLU A 471 -22.19 -4.27 -34.70
CA GLU A 471 -23.22 -5.25 -34.37
C GLU A 471 -23.27 -5.39 -32.85
N LYS A 472 -24.44 -5.16 -32.28
CA LYS A 472 -24.76 -5.44 -30.87
C LYS A 472 -24.81 -6.95 -30.73
N ALA A 473 -23.84 -7.54 -30.06
CA ALA A 473 -23.93 -8.93 -29.59
C ALA A 473 -24.57 -8.95 -28.20
N ASP A 474 -25.68 -9.67 -28.13
CA ASP A 474 -26.46 -9.95 -26.93
C ASP A 474 -25.64 -10.56 -25.79
N GLY A 475 -25.81 -10.03 -24.59
CA GLY A 475 -25.81 -10.77 -23.32
C GLY A 475 -24.52 -11.39 -22.78
N GLN A 476 -23.38 -11.36 -23.50
CA GLN A 476 -22.10 -11.84 -22.95
C GLN A 476 -21.33 -10.70 -22.29
N GLN A 477 -20.89 -10.90 -21.05
CA GLN A 477 -19.91 -10.06 -20.40
C GLN A 477 -18.72 -9.84 -21.34
N GLN A 478 -18.59 -8.61 -21.90
CA GLN A 478 -17.47 -8.26 -22.77
C GLN A 478 -16.17 -8.45 -21.99
N THR A 479 -15.46 -9.53 -22.29
CA THR A 479 -14.16 -9.82 -21.69
C THR A 479 -13.22 -8.68 -22.08
N ASN A 480 -12.66 -8.01 -21.07
CA ASN A 480 -11.70 -6.94 -21.29
C ASN A 480 -10.45 -7.52 -21.96
N THR A 481 -10.27 -7.29 -23.24
CA THR A 481 -9.18 -7.91 -24.01
C THR A 481 -7.80 -7.47 -23.51
N ALA A 482 -7.63 -6.24 -23.04
CA ALA A 482 -6.38 -5.79 -22.46
C ALA A 482 -6.10 -6.53 -21.14
N GLN A 483 -7.12 -6.72 -20.30
CA GLN A 483 -7.02 -7.50 -19.05
C GLN A 483 -6.60 -8.95 -19.34
N VAL A 484 -7.22 -9.59 -20.34
CA VAL A 484 -6.89 -10.97 -20.76
C VAL A 484 -5.43 -11.07 -21.22
N ARG A 485 -5.01 -10.18 -22.12
CA ARG A 485 -3.64 -10.19 -22.67
C ARG A 485 -2.57 -9.94 -21.60
N LEU A 486 -2.87 -9.12 -20.59
CA LEU A 486 -1.98 -8.90 -19.47
C LEU A 486 -1.88 -10.14 -18.54
N GLY A 487 -2.78 -11.13 -18.69
CA GLY A 487 -2.81 -12.37 -17.90
C GLY A 487 -3.71 -12.28 -16.67
N TYR A 488 -4.72 -11.40 -16.70
CA TYR A 488 -5.66 -11.17 -15.60
C TYR A 488 -7.10 -11.56 -15.95
N ASP A 489 -7.28 -12.51 -16.87
CA ASP A 489 -8.57 -12.98 -17.38
C ASP A 489 -9.51 -13.50 -16.28
N LYS A 490 -8.97 -14.22 -15.30
CA LYS A 490 -9.70 -14.85 -14.20
C LYS A 490 -9.87 -13.97 -12.97
N ILE A 491 -9.32 -12.75 -13.00
CA ILE A 491 -9.30 -11.87 -11.84
C ILE A 491 -10.49 -10.91 -11.86
N ARG A 492 -11.12 -10.76 -10.71
CA ARG A 492 -12.11 -9.72 -10.49
C ARG A 492 -11.43 -8.48 -9.90
N PRO A 493 -11.49 -7.33 -10.61
CA PRO A 493 -10.90 -6.11 -10.09
C PRO A 493 -11.46 -5.74 -8.72
N VAL A 494 -10.58 -5.42 -7.76
CA VAL A 494 -10.95 -4.98 -6.42
C VAL A 494 -11.58 -3.59 -6.49
N SER A 495 -12.65 -3.36 -5.75
CA SER A 495 -13.30 -2.04 -5.71
C SER A 495 -12.53 -1.07 -4.83
N VAL A 496 -12.04 0.04 -5.39
CA VAL A 496 -11.31 1.11 -4.69
C VAL A 496 -12.07 2.42 -4.79
N PRO A 497 -12.40 3.09 -3.66
CA PRO A 497 -13.04 4.40 -3.69
C PRO A 497 -12.20 5.44 -4.44
N ALA A 498 -12.86 6.36 -5.14
CA ALA A 498 -12.19 7.42 -5.91
C ALA A 498 -11.21 8.24 -5.07
N ALA A 499 -11.56 8.52 -3.81
CA ALA A 499 -10.70 9.26 -2.87
C ALA A 499 -9.30 8.64 -2.71
N TRP A 500 -9.20 7.31 -2.81
CA TRP A 500 -7.96 6.56 -2.72
C TRP A 500 -7.31 6.34 -4.09
N ALA A 501 -8.11 5.95 -5.09
CA ALA A 501 -7.61 5.71 -6.44
C ALA A 501 -6.97 6.95 -7.06
N ASP A 502 -7.49 8.14 -6.77
CA ASP A 502 -7.02 9.42 -7.32
C ASP A 502 -5.74 9.94 -6.67
N LEU A 503 -5.27 9.32 -5.58
CA LEU A 503 -3.98 9.62 -4.97
C LEU A 503 -2.80 9.17 -5.84
N LEU A 504 -3.02 8.15 -6.68
CA LEU A 504 -1.99 7.62 -7.55
C LEU A 504 -1.85 8.49 -8.81
N ALA A 505 -0.62 8.80 -9.18
CA ALA A 505 -0.34 9.47 -10.45
C ALA A 505 -0.75 8.59 -11.65
N ALA A 506 -1.29 9.21 -12.69
CA ALA A 506 -1.72 8.49 -13.88
C ALA A 506 -0.52 8.09 -14.74
N GLY A 507 -0.41 6.82 -15.06
CA GLY A 507 0.44 6.28 -16.10
C GLY A 507 -0.29 6.22 -17.44
N PRO A 508 0.38 5.76 -18.48
CA PRO A 508 -0.21 5.59 -19.81
C PRO A 508 -1.32 4.51 -19.80
N GLU A 509 -2.21 4.59 -20.78
CA GLU A 509 -3.23 3.57 -20.99
C GLU A 509 -2.62 2.29 -21.56
N LEU A 510 -2.94 1.15 -20.95
CA LEU A 510 -2.51 -0.18 -21.37
C LEU A 510 -3.52 -0.76 -22.38
N SER A 511 -3.47 -0.29 -23.61
CA SER A 511 -4.30 -0.79 -24.71
C SER A 511 -3.45 -1.44 -25.80
N SER A 512 -4.07 -2.36 -26.59
CA SER A 512 -3.38 -2.99 -27.71
C SER A 512 -3.06 -1.98 -28.81
N GLY A 513 -3.91 -0.96 -29.00
CA GLY A 513 -3.68 0.11 -29.97
C GLY A 513 -2.44 0.94 -29.62
N ASN A 514 -2.32 1.33 -28.35
CA ASN A 514 -1.15 2.09 -27.88
C ASN A 514 0.14 1.25 -27.94
N ALA A 515 0.04 -0.07 -27.69
CA ALA A 515 1.19 -0.97 -27.75
C ALA A 515 1.75 -1.14 -29.19
N GLN A 516 0.91 -0.96 -30.23
CA GLN A 516 1.30 -1.05 -31.64
C GLN A 516 1.97 0.23 -32.18
N GLN A 517 1.99 1.30 -31.41
CA GLN A 517 2.59 2.56 -31.86
C GLN A 517 4.10 2.42 -32.01
N ALA A 518 4.59 2.72 -33.21
CA ALA A 518 6.01 2.77 -33.50
C ALA A 518 6.64 3.97 -32.79
N GLN A 519 7.83 3.76 -32.23
CA GLN A 519 8.58 4.83 -31.58
C GLN A 519 9.47 5.52 -32.62
N GLY A 520 9.45 6.86 -32.64
CA GLY A 520 10.31 7.65 -33.51
C GLY A 520 9.76 7.89 -34.92
N SER A 521 8.45 7.69 -35.14
CA SER A 521 7.76 8.08 -36.39
C SER A 521 7.09 9.45 -36.25
#